data_341c5ff9b51f0d68a5edc0c61c3f28cf
#
_entry.id   341c5ff9b51f0d68a5edc0c61c3f28cf
#
_cell.length_a   1.000
_cell.length_b   1.000
_cell.length_c   1.000
_cell.angle_alpha   90.00
_cell.angle_beta   90.00
_cell.angle_gamma   90.00
#
_symmetry.space_group_name_H-M   'P 1'
#
loop_
_entity.id
_entity.type
_entity.pdbx_description
1 polymer ?
#
loop_
_entity_poly.entity_id
_entity_poly.type
_entity_poly.pdbx_seq_one_letter_code
_entity_poly.pdbx_strand_id
1 'polypeptide(L)'
;MVRNNKSNIYEESIERVMENIKAEIKMSDLEKVDIRVGTIELVEDVPKSDKLVKLTVDFGTFKRTILVGLKKERENPGEVEGKQALFVVNLAPREMFGIESHGMLWDIGYEDGIVPVLAMPEKPVPNGTRVG
;
A
#
# COMPACT_ATOMS: atom_id res chain seq x y z
N MET A 1 9.79 33.82 -2.33
CA MET A 1 8.53 33.25 -2.86
C MET A 1 7.44 33.37 -1.81
N VAL A 2 6.35 34.04 -2.17
CA VAL A 2 5.24 34.23 -1.24
C VAL A 2 4.28 33.07 -1.38
N ARG A 3 4.01 32.37 -0.28
CA ARG A 3 3.06 31.26 -0.26
C ARG A 3 1.66 31.75 0.09
N ASN A 4 0.65 31.09 -0.44
CA ASN A 4 -0.73 31.31 -0.08
C ASN A 4 -0.98 30.78 1.35
N ASN A 5 -1.71 31.53 2.19
CA ASN A 5 -1.94 31.18 3.60
C ASN A 5 -2.55 29.79 3.81
N LYS A 6 -3.52 29.39 2.98
CA LYS A 6 -4.14 28.08 3.08
C LYS A 6 -3.18 26.95 2.70
N SER A 7 -2.42 27.14 1.63
CA SER A 7 -1.39 26.19 1.19
C SER A 7 -0.29 26.05 2.23
N ASN A 8 0.10 27.16 2.90
CA ASN A 8 1.16 27.15 3.89
C ASN A 8 0.83 26.29 5.11
N ILE A 9 -0.39 26.41 5.65
CA ILE A 9 -0.76 25.63 6.84
C ILE A 9 -0.68 24.13 6.54
N TYR A 10 -1.21 23.70 5.40
CA TYR A 10 -1.18 22.31 4.97
C TYR A 10 0.26 21.84 4.69
N GLU A 11 1.02 22.60 3.92
CA GLU A 11 2.40 22.28 3.56
C GLU A 11 3.31 22.22 4.79
N GLU A 12 3.19 23.16 5.73
CA GLU A 12 3.97 23.16 6.96
C GLU A 12 3.69 21.96 7.84
N SER A 13 2.42 21.51 7.91
CA SER A 13 2.05 20.29 8.66
C SER A 13 2.68 19.05 8.04
N ILE A 14 2.65 18.93 6.72
CA ILE A 14 3.26 17.82 5.99
C ILE A 14 4.79 17.87 6.14
N GLU A 15 5.40 19.02 5.97
CA GLU A 15 6.85 19.20 6.11
C GLU A 15 7.34 18.78 7.50
N ARG A 16 6.61 19.15 8.56
CA ARG A 16 6.98 18.76 9.93
C ARG A 16 6.95 17.25 10.13
N VAL A 17 5.97 16.56 9.56
CA VAL A 17 5.89 15.09 9.63
C VAL A 17 7.04 14.47 8.83
N MET A 18 7.30 14.99 7.64
CA MET A 18 8.34 14.48 6.74
C MET A 18 9.76 14.74 7.22
N GLU A 19 9.98 15.84 7.99
CA GLU A 19 11.29 16.14 8.55
C GLU A 19 11.75 15.15 9.61
N ASN A 20 10.81 14.45 10.25
CA ASN A 20 11.13 13.48 11.29
C ASN A 20 11.51 12.14 10.66
N ILE A 21 12.75 12.03 10.24
CA ILE A 21 13.29 10.78 9.73
C ILE A 21 13.36 9.77 10.89
N LYS A 22 12.91 8.56 10.64
CA LYS A 22 12.98 7.46 11.60
C LYS A 22 14.43 7.17 11.99
N ALA A 23 14.61 6.54 13.14
CA ALA A 23 15.94 6.13 13.60
C ALA A 23 16.68 5.31 12.54
N GLU A 24 18.00 5.50 12.47
CA GLU A 24 18.84 4.74 11.55
C GLU A 24 18.73 3.25 11.80
N ILE A 25 18.71 2.50 10.71
CA ILE A 25 18.78 1.04 10.72
C ILE A 25 19.97 0.59 9.90
N LYS A 26 20.38 -0.64 10.10
CA LYS A 26 21.42 -1.26 9.29
C LYS A 26 20.80 -1.78 7.99
N MET A 27 21.62 -1.89 6.95
CA MET A 27 21.19 -2.51 5.70
C MET A 27 20.65 -3.92 5.91
N SER A 28 21.24 -4.67 6.86
CA SER A 28 20.75 -5.99 7.22
C SER A 28 19.33 -6.01 7.78
N ASP A 29 18.86 -4.92 8.38
CA ASP A 29 17.47 -4.81 8.84
C ASP A 29 16.53 -4.60 7.67
N LEU A 30 16.92 -3.77 6.70
CA LEU A 30 16.14 -3.54 5.49
C LEU A 30 16.04 -4.80 4.63
N GLU A 31 17.10 -5.59 4.56
CA GLU A 31 17.15 -6.84 3.79
C GLU A 31 16.19 -7.91 4.31
N LYS A 32 15.67 -7.76 5.52
CA LYS A 32 14.64 -8.66 6.07
C LYS A 32 13.27 -8.47 5.44
N VAL A 33 13.02 -7.34 4.79
CA VAL A 33 11.73 -7.01 4.20
C VAL A 33 11.70 -7.48 2.76
N ASP A 34 10.77 -8.38 2.43
CA ASP A 34 10.59 -8.87 1.05
C ASP A 34 9.41 -8.12 0.41
N ILE A 35 9.74 -7.23 -0.52
CA ILE A 35 8.76 -6.44 -1.26
C ILE A 35 8.75 -6.91 -2.70
N ARG A 36 7.57 -7.18 -3.24
CA ARG A 36 7.40 -7.65 -4.61
C ARG A 36 6.31 -6.90 -5.34
N VAL A 37 6.45 -6.84 -6.65
CA VAL A 37 5.41 -6.34 -7.54
C VAL A 37 4.40 -7.46 -7.79
N GLY A 38 3.13 -7.14 -7.63
CA GLY A 38 2.04 -8.05 -7.95
C GLY A 38 0.94 -7.32 -8.71
N THR A 39 0.18 -8.08 -9.51
CA THR A 39 -1.01 -7.57 -10.19
C THR A 39 -2.23 -7.83 -9.31
N ILE A 40 -3.02 -6.79 -9.10
CA ILE A 40 -4.32 -6.91 -8.42
C ILE A 40 -5.28 -7.54 -9.43
N GLU A 41 -5.53 -8.84 -9.30
CA GLU A 41 -6.41 -9.57 -10.22
C GLU A 41 -7.87 -9.32 -9.96
N LEU A 42 -8.25 -9.20 -8.68
CA LEU A 42 -9.64 -9.14 -8.28
C LEU A 42 -9.78 -8.30 -7.02
N VAL A 43 -10.81 -7.48 -7.00
CA VAL A 43 -11.22 -6.70 -5.83
C VAL A 43 -12.63 -7.12 -5.44
N GLU A 44 -12.77 -7.66 -4.24
CA GLU A 44 -14.07 -8.11 -3.72
C GLU A 44 -14.44 -7.35 -2.46
N ASP A 45 -15.73 -7.16 -2.25
CA ASP A 45 -16.23 -6.53 -1.05
C ASP A 45 -16.02 -7.42 0.19
N VAL A 46 -15.84 -6.77 1.34
CA VAL A 46 -15.92 -7.40 2.65
C VAL A 46 -17.12 -6.76 3.35
N PRO A 47 -18.33 -7.35 3.22
CA PRO A 47 -19.58 -6.68 3.64
C PRO A 47 -19.62 -6.26 5.11
N LYS A 48 -18.95 -7.01 5.98
CA LYS A 48 -18.91 -6.72 7.41
C LYS A 48 -17.96 -5.59 7.80
N SER A 49 -17.15 -5.12 6.86
CA SER A 49 -16.18 -4.07 7.10
C SER A 49 -16.57 -2.77 6.40
N ASP A 50 -16.46 -1.66 7.14
CA ASP A 50 -16.70 -0.32 6.57
C ASP A 50 -15.55 0.18 5.70
N LYS A 51 -14.37 -0.42 5.83
CA LYS A 51 -13.15 0.08 5.18
C LYS A 51 -12.43 -0.94 4.31
N LEU A 52 -12.59 -2.23 4.56
CA LEU A 52 -11.79 -3.27 3.90
C LEU A 52 -12.44 -3.80 2.62
N VAL A 53 -11.58 -4.03 1.63
CA VAL A 53 -11.85 -4.89 0.47
C VAL A 53 -10.86 -6.04 0.48
N LYS A 54 -11.20 -7.11 -0.22
CA LYS A 54 -10.35 -8.28 -0.38
C LYS A 54 -9.72 -8.26 -1.76
N LEU A 55 -8.40 -8.22 -1.79
CA LEU A 55 -7.63 -8.32 -3.03
C LEU A 55 -7.16 -9.75 -3.24
N THR A 56 -7.23 -10.21 -4.48
CA THR A 56 -6.46 -11.36 -4.95
C THR A 56 -5.31 -10.82 -5.78
N VAL A 57 -4.08 -11.11 -5.36
CA VAL A 57 -2.88 -10.54 -5.98
C VAL A 57 -2.01 -11.66 -6.56
N ASP A 58 -1.65 -11.51 -7.83
CA ASP A 58 -0.80 -12.44 -8.56
C ASP A 58 0.66 -11.99 -8.50
N PHE A 59 1.51 -12.82 -7.91
CA PHE A 59 2.95 -12.62 -7.83
C PHE A 59 3.74 -13.53 -8.78
N GLY A 60 3.09 -14.07 -9.79
CA GLY A 60 3.71 -14.96 -10.77
C GLY A 60 3.65 -16.41 -10.33
N THR A 61 4.50 -16.82 -9.42
CA THR A 61 4.56 -18.21 -8.95
C THR A 61 3.61 -18.52 -7.80
N PHE A 62 3.03 -17.49 -7.17
CA PHE A 62 2.05 -17.65 -6.09
C PHE A 62 1.07 -16.49 -6.10
N LYS A 63 -0.06 -16.68 -5.42
CA LYS A 63 -1.08 -15.65 -5.22
C LYS A 63 -1.32 -15.45 -3.74
N ARG A 64 -1.79 -14.27 -3.38
CA ARG A 64 -2.13 -13.94 -2.00
C ARG A 64 -3.49 -13.26 -1.94
N THR A 65 -4.19 -13.52 -0.83
CA THR A 65 -5.34 -12.74 -0.42
C THR A 65 -4.85 -11.66 0.53
N ILE A 66 -5.16 -10.41 0.24
CA ILE A 66 -4.72 -9.27 1.03
C ILE A 66 -5.90 -8.35 1.28
N LEU A 67 -6.18 -8.04 2.56
CA LEU A 67 -7.21 -7.09 2.95
C LEU A 67 -6.62 -5.69 3.03
N VAL A 68 -7.31 -4.72 2.42
CA VAL A 68 -6.85 -3.33 2.32
C VAL A 68 -7.99 -2.36 2.55
N GLY A 69 -7.71 -1.25 3.23
CA GLY A 69 -8.71 -0.24 3.59
C GLY A 69 -9.10 0.71 2.47
N LEU A 70 -9.38 0.21 1.26
CA LEU A 70 -9.65 1.05 0.10
C LEU A 70 -11.03 1.71 0.07
N LYS A 71 -12.00 1.22 0.84
CA LYS A 71 -13.37 1.78 0.84
C LYS A 71 -13.43 3.23 1.27
N LYS A 72 -12.54 3.64 2.18
CA LYS A 72 -12.49 5.03 2.66
C LYS A 72 -11.57 5.91 1.83
N GLU A 73 -10.78 5.31 0.95
CA GLU A 73 -9.78 6.01 0.15
C GLU A 73 -10.25 6.29 -1.27
N ARG A 74 -11.21 5.49 -1.77
CA ARG A 74 -11.67 5.53 -3.16
C ARG A 74 -13.18 5.35 -3.23
N GLU A 75 -13.85 6.12 -4.07
CA GLU A 75 -15.28 5.93 -4.34
C GLU A 75 -15.54 4.57 -4.99
N ASN A 76 -14.65 4.17 -5.89
CA ASN A 76 -14.70 2.87 -6.56
C ASN A 76 -13.42 2.08 -6.32
N PRO A 77 -13.35 1.28 -5.24
CA PRO A 77 -12.17 0.45 -4.98
C PRO A 77 -11.82 -0.50 -6.12
N GLY A 78 -12.81 -0.94 -6.91
CA GLY A 78 -12.59 -1.82 -8.06
C GLY A 78 -11.74 -1.22 -9.17
N GLU A 79 -11.52 0.10 -9.18
CA GLU A 79 -10.68 0.75 -10.18
C GLU A 79 -9.21 0.33 -10.14
N VAL A 80 -8.75 -0.26 -9.04
CA VAL A 80 -7.37 -0.75 -8.91
C VAL A 80 -7.18 -2.13 -9.54
N GLU A 81 -8.25 -2.80 -9.94
CA GLU A 81 -8.18 -4.09 -10.62
C GLU A 81 -7.37 -3.99 -11.91
N GLY A 82 -6.46 -4.94 -12.10
CA GLY A 82 -5.56 -4.98 -13.26
C GLY A 82 -4.27 -4.18 -13.08
N LYS A 83 -4.15 -3.39 -12.01
CA LYS A 83 -2.95 -2.58 -11.76
C LYS A 83 -1.88 -3.38 -11.04
N GLN A 84 -0.63 -3.08 -11.36
CA GLN A 84 0.50 -3.57 -10.56
C GLN A 84 0.78 -2.60 -9.42
N ALA A 85 1.11 -3.18 -8.26
CA ALA A 85 1.48 -2.40 -7.09
C ALA A 85 2.57 -3.14 -6.31
N LEU A 86 3.13 -2.48 -5.29
CA LEU A 86 4.16 -3.04 -4.42
C LEU A 86 3.52 -3.60 -3.16
N PHE A 87 3.97 -4.79 -2.77
CA PHE A 87 3.47 -5.49 -1.59
C PHE A 87 4.60 -6.05 -0.75
N VAL A 88 4.46 -5.95 0.56
CA VAL A 88 5.32 -6.68 1.50
C VAL A 88 4.75 -8.09 1.61
N VAL A 89 5.53 -9.10 1.25
CA VAL A 89 5.03 -10.48 1.13
C VAL A 89 5.43 -11.39 2.29
N ASN A 90 6.44 -11.03 3.08
CA ASN A 90 6.93 -11.87 4.17
C ASN A 90 6.46 -11.45 5.56
N LEU A 91 5.24 -10.94 5.66
CA LEU A 91 4.58 -10.71 6.94
C LEU A 91 3.81 -11.95 7.36
N ALA A 92 3.71 -12.18 8.66
CA ALA A 92 2.86 -13.24 9.19
C ALA A 92 1.39 -12.98 8.80
N PRO A 93 0.64 -14.04 8.44
CA PRO A 93 -0.77 -13.88 8.11
C PRO A 93 -1.58 -13.33 9.27
N ARG A 94 -2.62 -12.55 8.96
CA ARG A 94 -3.58 -12.02 9.94
C ARG A 94 -4.99 -12.39 9.51
N GLU A 95 -5.81 -12.82 10.47
CA GLU A 95 -7.22 -13.08 10.23
C GLU A 95 -8.07 -11.89 10.64
N MET A 96 -8.91 -11.42 9.72
CA MET A 96 -9.89 -10.36 9.95
C MET A 96 -11.19 -10.73 9.25
N PHE A 97 -12.32 -10.64 9.96
CA PHE A 97 -13.64 -11.00 9.42
C PHE A 97 -13.68 -12.42 8.82
N GLY A 98 -12.95 -13.37 9.45
CA GLY A 98 -12.87 -14.74 8.97
C GLY A 98 -12.04 -14.96 7.72
N ILE A 99 -11.32 -13.94 7.27
CA ILE A 99 -10.49 -13.98 6.06
C ILE A 99 -9.02 -13.83 6.46
N GLU A 100 -8.18 -14.75 5.99
CA GLU A 100 -6.75 -14.66 6.19
C GLU A 100 -6.13 -13.69 5.19
N SER A 101 -5.51 -12.61 5.71
CA SER A 101 -4.75 -11.65 4.92
C SER A 101 -3.28 -11.95 5.05
N HIS A 102 -2.59 -12.16 3.92
CA HIS A 102 -1.18 -12.54 3.91
C HIS A 102 -0.37 -11.60 3.03
N GLY A 103 0.13 -10.56 3.62
CA GLY A 103 0.87 -9.49 2.98
C GLY A 103 0.28 -8.12 3.24
N MET A 104 0.93 -7.09 2.75
CA MET A 104 0.50 -5.71 2.93
C MET A 104 0.73 -4.92 1.65
N LEU A 105 -0.29 -4.21 1.20
CA LEU A 105 -0.14 -3.22 0.14
C LEU A 105 0.64 -2.03 0.68
N TRP A 106 1.72 -1.66 -0.01
CA TRP A 106 2.36 -0.39 0.24
C TRP A 106 1.57 0.72 -0.44
N ASP A 107 1.22 1.72 0.34
CA ASP A 107 0.60 2.93 -0.18
C ASP A 107 1.56 4.11 -0.01
N ILE A 108 1.17 5.22 -0.61
CA ILE A 108 1.90 6.47 -0.48
C ILE A 108 0.94 7.49 0.10
N GLY A 109 1.28 8.00 1.28
CA GLY A 109 0.58 9.13 1.89
C GLY A 109 -0.23 8.85 3.14
N TYR A 110 -0.53 7.61 3.47
CA TYR A 110 -1.37 7.28 4.64
C TYR A 110 -0.84 7.90 5.94
N GLU A 111 0.45 7.71 6.23
CA GLU A 111 1.04 8.25 7.47
C GLU A 111 1.15 9.78 7.49
N ASP A 112 1.12 10.41 6.32
CA ASP A 112 1.20 11.85 6.18
C ASP A 112 -0.19 12.53 6.09
N GLY A 113 -1.27 11.76 6.31
CA GLY A 113 -2.63 12.27 6.27
C GLY A 113 -3.12 12.62 4.86
N ILE A 114 -2.44 12.13 3.85
CA ILE A 114 -2.81 12.31 2.45
C ILE A 114 -3.68 11.11 2.03
N VAL A 115 -4.69 11.34 1.21
CA VAL A 115 -5.47 10.23 0.65
C VAL A 115 -4.52 9.29 -0.09
N PRO A 116 -4.38 8.06 0.35
CA PRO A 116 -3.33 7.18 -0.16
C PRO A 116 -3.48 6.85 -1.64
N VAL A 117 -2.34 6.72 -2.31
CA VAL A 117 -2.25 6.23 -3.67
C VAL A 117 -1.36 5.00 -3.72
N LEU A 118 -1.46 4.22 -4.78
CA LEU A 118 -0.67 3.00 -4.95
C LEU A 118 0.82 3.34 -5.19
N ALA A 119 1.70 2.58 -4.57
CA ALA A 119 3.10 2.53 -4.98
C ALA A 119 3.17 1.57 -6.18
N MET A 120 3.50 2.08 -7.35
CA MET A 120 3.44 1.35 -8.61
C MET A 120 4.80 1.35 -9.32
N PRO A 121 5.12 0.29 -10.09
CA PRO A 121 6.28 0.37 -10.96
C PRO A 121 6.04 1.40 -12.07
N GLU A 122 7.11 2.06 -12.50
CA GLU A 122 7.08 3.07 -13.56
C GLU A 122 6.49 2.53 -14.87
N LYS A 123 6.75 1.26 -15.13
CA LYS A 123 6.24 0.52 -16.28
C LYS A 123 6.03 -0.94 -15.88
N PRO A 124 5.23 -1.71 -16.62
CA PRO A 124 4.99 -3.11 -16.28
C PRO A 124 6.29 -3.91 -16.17
N VAL A 125 6.36 -4.74 -15.16
CA VAL A 125 7.43 -5.71 -14.94
C VAL A 125 6.78 -7.08 -14.67
N PRO A 126 7.53 -8.19 -14.76
CA PRO A 126 6.98 -9.49 -14.42
C PRO A 126 6.47 -9.52 -12.97
N ASN A 127 5.30 -10.14 -12.76
CA ASN A 127 4.78 -10.33 -11.41
C ASN A 127 5.75 -11.17 -10.58
N GLY A 128 5.94 -10.76 -9.32
CA GLY A 128 6.91 -11.38 -8.43
C GLY A 128 8.30 -10.74 -8.48
N THR A 129 8.51 -9.74 -9.34
CA THR A 129 9.78 -9.01 -9.37
C THR A 129 10.03 -8.36 -8.02
N ARG A 130 11.22 -8.55 -7.50
CA ARG A 130 11.61 -8.02 -6.19
C ARG A 130 11.99 -6.55 -6.27
N VAL A 131 11.68 -5.84 -5.20
CA VAL A 131 12.04 -4.44 -4.99
C VAL A 131 13.29 -4.36 -4.12
N GLY A 132 14.28 -3.65 -4.59
CA GLY A 132 15.52 -3.50 -3.83
C GLY A 132 16.71 -4.24 -4.38
#